data_94c76724b9ee1fbddc87d3b55aae2559
#
_entry.id   94c76724b9ee1fbddc87d3b55aae2559
#
_cell.length_a   1.000
_cell.length_b   1.000
_cell.length_c   1.000
_cell.angle_alpha   90.00
_cell.angle_beta   90.00
_cell.angle_gamma   90.00
#
_symmetry.space_group_name_H-M   'P 1'
#
loop_
_entity.id
_entity.type
_entity.pdbx_description
1 polymer ?
#
loop_
_entity_poly.entity_id
_entity_poly.type
_entity_poly.pdbx_seq_one_letter_code
_entity_poly.pdbx_strand_id
1 'polypeptide(L)'
;SKEEFAAFVMRMRARGIDDSRLFAAIEATPRHSFIGASFAHLAYSSRTIPLDCGEYIEGIDEQARVLAALNVESGHRVLEIGTGSGFTAAVLSLLAGRVTTVERYRRLCDRALQQFVSLKRENIMVKHADGRHGLPGGPFDRILIWLACEEIPRHFTEMLATHGVLIAPIGPGDGQQIMTRI
;
A
#
# COMPACT_ATOMS: atom_id res chain seq x y z
N SER A 1 -1.63 20.34 -0.79
CA SER A 1 -0.97 21.46 -1.54
C SER A 1 0.45 21.06 -1.95
N LYS A 2 1.05 21.82 -2.85
CA LYS A 2 2.45 21.58 -3.26
C LYS A 2 3.43 21.76 -2.09
N GLU A 3 3.13 22.67 -1.19
CA GLU A 3 3.94 22.93 0.00
C GLU A 3 3.90 21.76 1.00
N GLU A 4 2.73 21.18 1.21
CA GLU A 4 2.57 20.00 2.08
C GLU A 4 3.31 18.79 1.49
N PHE A 5 3.24 18.59 0.17
CA PHE A 5 4.00 17.54 -0.49
C PHE A 5 5.51 17.78 -0.37
N ALA A 6 5.99 19.01 -0.59
CA ALA A 6 7.39 19.34 -0.41
C ALA A 6 7.88 19.10 1.03
N ALA A 7 7.08 19.48 2.02
CA ALA A 7 7.37 19.22 3.44
C ALA A 7 7.43 17.71 3.73
N PHE A 8 6.54 16.91 3.14
CA PHE A 8 6.58 15.45 3.23
C PHE A 8 7.90 14.90 2.64
N VAL A 9 8.29 15.32 1.44
CA VAL A 9 9.54 14.88 0.80
C VAL A 9 10.76 15.21 1.68
N MET A 10 10.78 16.41 2.27
CA MET A 10 11.86 16.79 3.19
C MET A 10 11.93 15.91 4.43
N ARG A 11 10.78 15.54 5.01
CA ARG A 11 10.74 14.60 6.14
C ARG A 11 11.27 13.21 5.75
N MET A 12 10.96 12.73 4.55
CA MET A 12 11.46 11.44 4.07
C MET A 12 12.97 11.46 3.87
N ARG A 13 13.49 12.50 3.21
CA ARG A 13 14.94 12.68 3.03
C ARG A 13 15.70 12.77 4.36
N ALA A 14 15.14 13.46 5.34
CA ALA A 14 15.71 13.52 6.69
C ALA A 14 15.81 12.14 7.37
N ARG A 15 15.00 11.17 6.94
CA ARG A 15 15.02 9.77 7.40
C ARG A 15 15.85 8.84 6.49
N GLY A 16 16.59 9.40 5.54
CA GLY A 16 17.44 8.64 4.61
C GLY A 16 16.70 8.02 3.43
N ILE A 17 15.44 8.41 3.18
CA ILE A 17 14.65 7.96 2.04
C ILE A 17 14.69 9.04 0.96
N ASP A 18 15.42 8.78 -0.13
CA ASP A 18 15.52 9.67 -1.29
C ASP A 18 15.29 8.88 -2.58
N ASP A 19 14.04 8.50 -2.79
CA ASP A 19 13.57 7.75 -3.96
C ASP A 19 12.72 8.66 -4.85
N SER A 20 13.34 9.19 -5.90
CA SER A 20 12.69 10.12 -6.83
C SER A 20 11.53 9.48 -7.60
N ARG A 21 11.61 8.19 -7.93
CA ARG A 21 10.52 7.46 -8.61
C ARG A 21 9.32 7.32 -7.69
N LEU A 22 9.55 6.96 -6.43
CA LEU A 22 8.49 6.86 -5.44
C LEU A 22 7.84 8.22 -5.19
N PHE A 23 8.61 9.28 -5.02
CA PHE A 23 8.08 10.63 -4.81
C PHE A 23 7.26 11.10 -6.01
N ALA A 24 7.71 10.85 -7.24
CA ALA A 24 6.95 11.17 -8.44
C ALA A 24 5.63 10.39 -8.52
N ALA A 25 5.64 9.11 -8.16
CA ALA A 25 4.43 8.28 -8.12
C ALA A 25 3.43 8.76 -7.06
N ILE A 26 3.90 9.16 -5.89
CA ILE A 26 3.06 9.74 -4.83
C ILE A 26 2.48 11.08 -5.28
N GLU A 27 3.29 11.96 -5.86
CA GLU A 27 2.84 13.27 -6.37
C GLU A 27 1.76 13.12 -7.45
N ALA A 28 1.90 12.13 -8.34
CA ALA A 28 0.93 11.83 -9.39
C ALA A 28 -0.34 11.11 -8.90
N THR A 29 -0.43 10.80 -7.60
CA THR A 29 -1.56 10.12 -7.00
C THR A 29 -2.21 11.04 -5.95
N PRO A 30 -3.36 11.68 -6.28
CA PRO A 30 -3.96 12.71 -5.41
C PRO A 30 -4.54 12.08 -4.14
N ARG A 31 -3.74 12.02 -3.08
CA ARG A 31 -4.08 11.33 -1.84
C ARG A 31 -5.40 11.81 -1.21
N HIS A 32 -5.72 13.09 -1.32
CA HIS A 32 -7.00 13.63 -0.82
C HIS A 32 -8.24 12.96 -1.41
N SER A 33 -8.13 12.38 -2.61
CA SER A 33 -9.23 11.65 -3.26
C SER A 33 -9.48 10.27 -2.66
N PHE A 34 -8.52 9.73 -1.89
CA PHE A 34 -8.59 8.41 -1.27
C PHE A 34 -9.04 8.44 0.18
N ILE A 35 -9.27 9.61 0.74
CA ILE A 35 -9.67 9.82 2.13
C ILE A 35 -10.96 10.63 2.21
N GLY A 36 -11.66 10.57 3.35
CA GLY A 36 -12.87 11.36 3.55
C GLY A 36 -12.60 12.86 3.47
N ALA A 37 -13.52 13.61 2.87
CA ALA A 37 -13.37 15.06 2.65
C ALA A 37 -13.03 15.84 3.94
N SER A 38 -13.59 15.44 5.09
CA SER A 38 -13.30 16.02 6.41
C SER A 38 -11.85 15.85 6.85
N PHE A 39 -11.13 14.89 6.30
CA PHE A 39 -9.73 14.58 6.60
C PHE A 39 -8.76 15.03 5.51
N ALA A 40 -9.23 15.67 4.44
CA ALA A 40 -8.40 16.07 3.30
C ALA A 40 -7.17 16.90 3.71
N HIS A 41 -7.29 17.72 4.74
CA HIS A 41 -6.20 18.52 5.31
C HIS A 41 -5.08 17.67 5.96
N LEU A 42 -5.32 16.38 6.22
CA LEU A 42 -4.34 15.44 6.77
C LEU A 42 -3.62 14.61 5.69
N ALA A 43 -3.92 14.84 4.41
CA ALA A 43 -3.43 13.98 3.33
C ALA A 43 -1.91 13.77 3.34
N TYR A 44 -1.12 14.80 3.64
CA TYR A 44 0.34 14.73 3.72
C TYR A 44 0.89 14.80 5.16
N SER A 45 0.05 14.50 6.15
CA SER A 45 0.49 14.38 7.54
C SER A 45 0.97 12.96 7.85
N SER A 46 1.74 12.82 8.93
CA SER A 46 2.14 11.53 9.48
C SER A 46 1.04 10.82 10.30
N ARG A 47 -0.15 11.41 10.36
CA ARG A 47 -1.26 10.91 11.19
C ARG A 47 -2.03 9.80 10.47
N THR A 48 -2.48 8.83 11.25
CA THR A 48 -3.45 7.82 10.82
C THR A 48 -4.81 8.48 10.59
N ILE A 49 -5.51 8.07 9.54
CA ILE A 49 -6.80 8.62 9.13
C ILE A 49 -7.84 7.49 9.13
N PRO A 50 -9.01 7.69 9.76
CA PRO A 50 -10.05 6.67 9.74
C PRO A 50 -10.67 6.50 8.35
N LEU A 51 -11.01 5.27 8.03
CA LEU A 51 -11.74 4.85 6.84
C LEU A 51 -13.10 4.26 7.22
N ASP A 52 -13.90 3.93 6.20
CA ASP A 52 -15.12 3.17 6.41
C ASP A 52 -14.82 1.76 6.94
N CYS A 53 -15.86 1.08 7.42
CA CYS A 53 -15.81 -0.28 7.93
C CYS A 53 -14.92 -0.47 9.18
N GLY A 54 -14.64 0.61 9.91
CA GLY A 54 -13.79 0.56 11.10
C GLY A 54 -12.29 0.41 10.79
N GLU A 55 -11.91 0.58 9.55
CA GLU A 55 -10.52 0.54 9.12
C GLU A 55 -9.86 1.93 9.22
N TYR A 56 -8.57 1.98 8.95
CA TYR A 56 -7.79 3.22 8.90
C TYR A 56 -6.71 3.13 7.82
N ILE A 57 -6.19 4.28 7.42
CA ILE A 57 -5.02 4.41 6.57
C ILE A 57 -3.87 4.99 7.39
N GLU A 58 -2.69 4.42 7.25
CA GLU A 58 -1.48 4.92 7.87
C GLU A 58 -1.13 6.31 7.35
N GLY A 59 -0.40 7.09 8.13
CA GLY A 59 0.16 8.35 7.67
C GLY A 59 1.05 8.16 6.44
N ILE A 60 1.13 9.18 5.61
CA ILE A 60 1.90 9.13 4.35
C ILE A 60 3.36 8.76 4.57
N ASP A 61 3.95 9.21 5.69
CA ASP A 61 5.35 8.95 6.04
C ASP A 61 5.61 7.46 6.22
N GLU A 62 4.71 6.74 6.91
CA GLU A 62 4.81 5.30 7.11
C GLU A 62 4.59 4.53 5.82
N GLN A 63 3.56 4.91 5.04
CA GLN A 63 3.32 4.26 3.75
C GLN A 63 4.48 4.44 2.79
N ALA A 64 5.06 5.64 2.70
CA ALA A 64 6.21 5.90 1.84
C ALA A 64 7.44 5.11 2.29
N ARG A 65 7.68 5.00 3.61
CA ARG A 65 8.77 4.19 4.17
C ARG A 65 8.64 2.72 3.76
N VAL A 66 7.46 2.16 3.88
CA VAL A 66 7.17 0.76 3.51
C VAL A 66 7.32 0.55 2.00
N LEU A 67 6.79 1.45 1.18
CA LEU A 67 6.91 1.36 -0.28
C LEU A 67 8.38 1.49 -0.75
N ALA A 68 9.16 2.37 -0.13
CA ALA A 68 10.60 2.47 -0.41
C ALA A 68 11.34 1.17 -0.07
N ALA A 69 11.04 0.57 1.08
CA ALA A 69 11.62 -0.72 1.49
C ALA A 69 11.20 -1.88 0.60
N LEU A 70 10.00 -1.83 0.02
CA LEU A 70 9.51 -2.83 -0.93
C LEU A 70 10.30 -2.81 -2.23
N ASN A 71 10.84 -1.67 -2.63
CA ASN A 71 11.73 -1.50 -3.78
C ASN A 71 11.15 -2.11 -5.07
N VAL A 72 10.04 -1.56 -5.53
CA VAL A 72 9.32 -2.05 -6.71
C VAL A 72 9.97 -1.57 -8.00
N GLU A 73 10.16 -2.46 -8.96
CA GLU A 73 10.66 -2.16 -10.30
C GLU A 73 9.55 -2.27 -11.36
N SER A 74 9.75 -1.64 -12.53
CA SER A 74 8.73 -1.47 -13.56
C SER A 74 8.16 -2.77 -14.15
N GLY A 75 8.89 -3.87 -14.09
CA GLY A 75 8.44 -5.19 -14.57
C GLY A 75 7.78 -6.05 -13.50
N HIS A 76 7.77 -5.60 -12.25
CA HIS A 76 7.32 -6.43 -11.14
C HIS A 76 5.81 -6.69 -11.13
N ARG A 77 5.45 -7.89 -10.72
CA ARG A 77 4.09 -8.27 -10.31
C ARG A 77 3.99 -8.12 -8.80
N VAL A 78 3.07 -7.28 -8.35
CA VAL A 78 2.89 -6.94 -6.94
C VAL A 78 1.56 -7.48 -6.43
N LEU A 79 1.58 -8.09 -5.25
CA LEU A 79 0.39 -8.43 -4.47
C LEU A 79 0.32 -7.54 -3.23
N GLU A 80 -0.81 -6.88 -3.03
CA GLU A 80 -1.11 -6.15 -1.80
C GLU A 80 -2.29 -6.80 -1.07
N ILE A 81 -2.12 -7.09 0.21
CA ILE A 81 -3.19 -7.58 1.09
C ILE A 81 -3.62 -6.46 2.03
N GLY A 82 -4.87 -6.03 1.89
CA GLY A 82 -5.42 -4.88 2.58
C GLY A 82 -5.42 -3.63 1.70
N THR A 83 -6.35 -3.56 0.74
CA THR A 83 -6.50 -2.42 -0.16
C THR A 83 -6.76 -1.11 0.60
N GLY A 84 -7.58 -1.19 1.65
CA GLY A 84 -7.97 -0.01 2.43
C GLY A 84 -8.57 1.08 1.55
N SER A 85 -7.96 2.25 1.54
CA SER A 85 -8.38 3.35 0.68
C SER A 85 -8.09 3.14 -0.81
N GLY A 86 -7.11 2.28 -1.13
CA GLY A 86 -6.58 2.10 -2.48
C GLY A 86 -5.40 3.00 -2.84
N PHE A 87 -4.99 3.92 -1.94
CA PHE A 87 -3.91 4.86 -2.24
C PHE A 87 -2.59 4.16 -2.57
N THR A 88 -2.15 3.21 -1.74
CA THR A 88 -0.88 2.49 -1.97
C THR A 88 -0.91 1.65 -3.24
N ALA A 89 -2.04 0.99 -3.54
CA ALA A 89 -2.20 0.27 -4.82
C ALA A 89 -2.09 1.23 -6.01
N ALA A 90 -2.68 2.42 -5.92
CA ALA A 90 -2.58 3.43 -6.97
C ALA A 90 -1.15 3.95 -7.16
N VAL A 91 -0.39 4.16 -6.08
CA VAL A 91 1.03 4.50 -6.15
C VAL A 91 1.84 3.36 -6.77
N LEU A 92 1.65 2.13 -6.29
CA LEU A 92 2.31 0.93 -6.80
C LEU A 92 2.07 0.72 -8.29
N SER A 93 0.89 1.06 -8.81
CA SER A 93 0.57 0.92 -10.23
C SER A 93 1.46 1.77 -11.15
N LEU A 94 2.03 2.86 -10.65
CA LEU A 94 2.99 3.69 -11.38
C LEU A 94 4.42 3.17 -11.30
N LEU A 95 4.71 2.27 -10.37
CA LEU A 95 6.04 1.70 -10.14
C LEU A 95 6.18 0.29 -10.70
N ALA A 96 5.09 -0.46 -10.75
CA ALA A 96 5.03 -1.88 -11.10
C ALA A 96 4.49 -2.14 -12.52
N GLY A 97 4.67 -3.34 -13.02
CA GLY A 97 4.01 -3.80 -14.23
C GLY A 97 2.53 -4.14 -13.99
N ARG A 98 2.22 -4.81 -12.89
CA ARG A 98 0.86 -5.19 -12.48
C ARG A 98 0.72 -5.21 -10.98
N VAL A 99 -0.42 -4.75 -10.48
CA VAL A 99 -0.79 -4.78 -9.06
C VAL A 99 -2.07 -5.59 -8.89
N THR A 100 -2.04 -6.56 -7.99
CA THR A 100 -3.23 -7.23 -7.47
C THR A 100 -3.42 -6.79 -6.03
N THR A 101 -4.55 -6.21 -5.70
CA THR A 101 -4.87 -5.76 -4.35
C THR A 101 -6.14 -6.45 -3.84
N VAL A 102 -6.13 -6.85 -2.58
CA VAL A 102 -7.16 -7.72 -1.98
C VAL A 102 -7.77 -7.03 -0.78
N GLU A 103 -9.10 -6.99 -0.73
CA GLU A 103 -9.87 -6.35 0.34
C GLU A 103 -11.07 -7.20 0.73
N ARG A 104 -11.30 -7.37 2.02
CA ARG A 104 -12.43 -8.13 2.55
C ARG A 104 -13.74 -7.33 2.57
N TYR A 105 -13.68 -6.02 2.63
CA TYR A 105 -14.86 -5.16 2.67
C TYR A 105 -15.24 -4.69 1.26
N ARG A 106 -16.38 -5.13 0.76
CA ARG A 106 -16.88 -4.73 -0.57
C ARG A 106 -16.94 -3.22 -0.75
N ARG A 107 -17.38 -2.50 0.29
CA ARG A 107 -17.50 -1.04 0.22
C ARG A 107 -16.14 -0.37 -0.05
N LEU A 108 -15.06 -0.86 0.57
CA LEU A 108 -13.71 -0.36 0.31
C LEU A 108 -13.22 -0.76 -1.08
N CYS A 109 -13.51 -2.00 -1.53
CA CYS A 109 -13.22 -2.43 -2.91
C CYS A 109 -13.86 -1.49 -3.92
N ASP A 110 -15.15 -1.21 -3.78
CA ASP A 110 -15.91 -0.39 -4.72
C ASP A 110 -15.38 1.05 -4.78
N ARG A 111 -15.06 1.64 -3.62
CA ARG A 111 -14.46 2.98 -3.53
C ARG A 111 -13.07 3.04 -4.17
N ALA A 112 -12.21 2.07 -3.87
CA ALA A 112 -10.88 2.00 -4.46
C ALA A 112 -10.97 1.86 -5.98
N LEU A 113 -11.84 0.97 -6.49
CA LEU A 113 -12.04 0.76 -7.91
C LEU A 113 -12.50 2.04 -8.63
N GLN A 114 -13.42 2.82 -8.03
CA GLN A 114 -13.84 4.12 -8.56
C GLN A 114 -12.63 5.07 -8.73
N GLN A 115 -11.74 5.12 -7.73
CA GLN A 115 -10.54 5.95 -7.82
C GLN A 115 -9.58 5.45 -8.92
N PHE A 116 -9.37 4.14 -9.04
CA PHE A 116 -8.49 3.59 -10.07
C PHE A 116 -9.00 3.89 -11.48
N VAL A 117 -10.31 3.77 -11.71
CA VAL A 117 -10.97 4.14 -12.97
C VAL A 117 -10.79 5.64 -13.26
N SER A 118 -11.07 6.49 -12.26
CA SER A 118 -10.94 7.95 -12.38
C SER A 118 -9.51 8.37 -12.74
N LEU A 119 -8.50 7.69 -12.19
CA LEU A 119 -7.09 7.96 -12.43
C LEU A 119 -6.52 7.18 -13.62
N LYS A 120 -7.36 6.40 -14.34
CA LYS A 120 -6.94 5.54 -15.47
C LYS A 120 -5.81 4.57 -15.10
N ARG A 121 -5.89 3.96 -13.92
CA ARG A 121 -4.94 2.95 -13.46
C ARG A 121 -5.39 1.56 -13.93
N GLU A 122 -5.06 1.21 -15.17
CA GLU A 122 -5.57 0.00 -15.84
C GLU A 122 -4.84 -1.30 -15.44
N ASN A 123 -3.68 -1.19 -14.79
CA ASN A 123 -2.85 -2.31 -14.37
C ASN A 123 -3.11 -2.78 -12.92
N ILE A 124 -4.22 -2.36 -12.32
CA ILE A 124 -4.64 -2.78 -10.98
C ILE A 124 -5.82 -3.74 -11.09
N MET A 125 -5.70 -4.90 -10.44
CA MET A 125 -6.79 -5.83 -10.23
C MET A 125 -7.22 -5.79 -8.77
N VAL A 126 -8.48 -5.46 -8.50
CA VAL A 126 -9.08 -5.50 -7.17
C VAL A 126 -9.78 -6.83 -6.97
N LYS A 127 -9.46 -7.53 -5.90
CA LYS A 127 -10.14 -8.78 -5.50
C LYS A 127 -10.87 -8.58 -4.16
N HIS A 128 -12.17 -8.82 -4.17
CA HIS A 128 -12.97 -8.89 -2.96
C HIS A 128 -12.83 -10.29 -2.34
N ALA A 129 -11.97 -10.42 -1.36
CA ALA A 129 -11.69 -11.68 -0.67
C ALA A 129 -11.06 -11.43 0.71
N ASP A 130 -11.12 -12.44 1.57
CA ASP A 130 -10.31 -12.45 2.80
C ASP A 130 -8.89 -12.92 2.48
N GLY A 131 -7.94 -12.01 2.45
CA GLY A 131 -6.55 -12.28 2.12
C GLY A 131 -5.84 -13.25 3.07
N ARG A 132 -6.39 -13.46 4.28
CA ARG A 132 -5.82 -14.42 5.24
C ARG A 132 -5.87 -15.87 4.77
N HIS A 133 -6.81 -16.20 3.90
CA HIS A 133 -7.03 -17.56 3.40
C HIS A 133 -6.21 -17.92 2.17
N GLY A 134 -5.32 -17.03 1.74
CA GLY A 134 -4.57 -17.20 0.51
C GLY A 134 -5.43 -16.95 -0.74
N LEU A 135 -4.76 -16.81 -1.84
CA LEU A 135 -5.36 -16.54 -3.14
C LEU A 135 -4.65 -17.37 -4.21
N PRO A 136 -5.37 -17.85 -5.22
CA PRO A 136 -4.73 -18.41 -6.38
C PRO A 136 -3.99 -17.32 -7.15
N GLY A 137 -2.83 -17.63 -7.62
CA GLY A 137 -2.02 -16.72 -8.42
C GLY A 137 -0.55 -16.72 -8.05
N GLY A 138 0.17 -15.80 -8.64
CA GLY A 138 1.63 -15.76 -8.49
C GLY A 138 2.35 -16.47 -9.64
N PRO A 139 3.66 -16.55 -9.57
CA PRO A 139 4.47 -15.92 -8.53
C PRO A 139 4.41 -14.38 -8.56
N PHE A 140 4.64 -13.76 -7.41
CA PHE A 140 4.75 -12.31 -7.27
C PHE A 140 6.17 -11.91 -6.91
N ASP A 141 6.67 -10.85 -7.53
CA ASP A 141 8.00 -10.29 -7.24
C ASP A 141 8.03 -9.53 -5.93
N ARG A 142 6.90 -8.94 -5.57
CA ARG A 142 6.70 -8.18 -4.33
C ARG A 142 5.36 -8.53 -3.70
N ILE A 143 5.35 -8.76 -2.40
CA ILE A 143 4.13 -8.95 -1.61
C ILE A 143 4.16 -7.97 -0.45
N LEU A 144 3.11 -7.16 -0.34
CA LEU A 144 2.89 -6.21 0.73
C LEU A 144 1.64 -6.60 1.52
N ILE A 145 1.80 -6.83 2.81
CA ILE A 145 0.70 -7.18 3.71
C ILE A 145 0.53 -6.05 4.72
N TRP A 146 -0.66 -5.48 4.79
CA TRP A 146 -1.02 -4.47 5.79
C TRP A 146 -1.69 -5.06 7.02
N LEU A 147 -2.11 -6.31 6.97
CA LEU A 147 -2.74 -7.01 8.08
C LEU A 147 -1.70 -7.43 9.12
N ALA A 148 -2.03 -7.23 10.40
CA ALA A 148 -1.23 -7.73 11.50
C ALA A 148 -1.13 -9.27 11.46
N CYS A 149 0.09 -9.78 11.55
CA CYS A 149 0.40 -11.21 11.56
C CYS A 149 1.28 -11.54 12.78
N GLU A 150 1.00 -12.63 13.49
CA GLU A 150 1.92 -13.13 14.51
C GLU A 150 3.17 -13.73 13.86
N GLU A 151 2.96 -14.42 12.75
CA GLU A 151 4.00 -14.92 11.86
C GLU A 151 3.53 -14.81 10.40
N ILE A 152 4.46 -14.87 9.45
CA ILE A 152 4.10 -14.82 8.04
C ILE A 152 3.48 -16.14 7.62
N PRO A 153 2.20 -16.13 7.16
CA PRO A 153 1.57 -17.34 6.68
C PRO A 153 2.33 -17.96 5.50
N ARG A 154 2.57 -19.27 5.58
CA ARG A 154 3.38 -20.00 4.60
C ARG A 154 2.92 -19.82 3.15
N HIS A 155 1.60 -19.75 2.92
CA HIS A 155 1.07 -19.58 1.58
C HIS A 155 1.53 -18.27 0.89
N PHE A 156 1.84 -17.21 1.66
CA PHE A 156 2.39 -15.99 1.07
C PHE A 156 3.85 -16.17 0.62
N THR A 157 4.67 -16.87 1.42
CA THR A 157 6.05 -17.15 1.02
C THR A 157 6.12 -18.08 -0.18
N GLU A 158 5.18 -19.02 -0.31
CA GLU A 158 5.06 -19.91 -1.47
C GLU A 158 4.63 -19.18 -2.76
N MET A 159 4.01 -18.01 -2.65
CA MET A 159 3.62 -17.16 -3.77
C MET A 159 4.73 -16.23 -4.26
N LEU A 160 5.85 -16.12 -3.53
CA LEU A 160 6.98 -15.29 -3.95
C LEU A 160 7.73 -15.89 -5.13
N ALA A 161 8.07 -15.04 -6.09
CA ALA A 161 9.03 -15.35 -7.14
C ALA A 161 10.44 -15.54 -6.56
N THR A 162 11.33 -16.14 -7.33
CA THR A 162 12.76 -16.16 -6.99
C THR A 162 13.27 -14.73 -6.81
N HIS A 163 13.98 -14.47 -5.72
CA HIS A 163 14.41 -13.11 -5.29
C HIS A 163 13.25 -12.15 -4.99
N GLY A 164 12.05 -12.67 -4.78
CA GLY A 164 10.90 -11.87 -4.34
C GLY A 164 11.09 -11.31 -2.94
N VAL A 165 10.41 -10.19 -2.66
CA VAL A 165 10.44 -9.52 -1.36
C VAL A 165 9.02 -9.45 -0.81
N LEU A 166 8.89 -9.78 0.47
CA LEU A 166 7.64 -9.65 1.22
C LEU A 166 7.84 -8.69 2.39
N ILE A 167 6.89 -7.79 2.61
CA ILE A 167 6.83 -6.92 3.79
C ILE A 167 5.49 -7.12 4.48
N ALA A 168 5.54 -7.34 5.79
CA ALA A 168 4.35 -7.49 6.63
C ALA A 168 4.61 -6.97 8.05
N PRO A 169 3.55 -6.51 8.76
CA PRO A 169 3.66 -6.18 10.18
C PRO A 169 3.60 -7.48 11.00
N ILE A 170 4.71 -7.81 11.66
CA ILE A 170 4.88 -9.03 12.46
C ILE A 170 4.97 -8.68 13.93
N GLY A 171 4.23 -9.40 14.76
CA GLY A 171 4.25 -9.24 16.20
C GLY A 171 3.07 -9.94 16.87
N PRO A 172 3.09 -10.04 18.20
CA PRO A 172 1.99 -10.67 18.96
C PRO A 172 0.68 -9.90 18.76
N GLY A 173 -0.45 -10.64 18.78
CA GLY A 173 -1.77 -10.08 18.49
C GLY A 173 -2.24 -8.98 19.47
N ASP A 174 -1.69 -8.99 20.68
CA ASP A 174 -1.96 -8.03 21.76
C ASP A 174 -0.78 -7.05 22.02
N GLY A 175 0.22 -7.06 21.15
CA GLY A 175 1.45 -6.29 21.31
C GLY A 175 1.82 -5.42 20.11
N GLN A 176 3.06 -4.95 20.15
CA GLN A 176 3.61 -4.12 19.09
C GLN A 176 3.91 -4.95 17.84
N GLN A 177 3.44 -4.46 16.70
CA GLN A 177 3.74 -5.01 15.39
C GLN A 177 4.96 -4.29 14.79
N ILE A 178 5.86 -5.04 14.17
CA ILE A 178 7.05 -4.50 13.49
C ILE A 178 6.97 -4.82 12.00
N MET A 179 7.02 -3.79 11.16
CA MET A 179 7.12 -3.98 9.72
C MET A 179 8.41 -4.73 9.39
N THR A 180 8.26 -5.94 8.87
CA THR A 180 9.35 -6.88 8.64
C THR A 180 9.48 -7.17 7.15
N ARG A 181 10.71 -7.05 6.62
CA ARG A 181 11.05 -7.37 5.23
C ARG A 181 11.77 -8.71 5.16
N ILE A 182 11.32 -9.58 4.25
CA ILE A 182 11.87 -10.90 3.98
C ILE A 182 12.23 -10.99 2.51
#